data_5819924bb1600b0ca3900cf33cf43994
#
_entry.id   5819924bb1600b0ca3900cf33cf43994
#
_cell.length_a   1.000
_cell.length_b   1.000
_cell.length_c   1.000
_cell.angle_alpha   90.00
_cell.angle_beta   90.00
_cell.angle_gamma   90.00
#
_symmetry.space_group_name_H-M   'P 1'
#
loop_
_entity.id
_entity.type
_entity.pdbx_description
1 polymer ?
#
loop_
_entity_poly.entity_id
_entity_poly.type
_entity_poly.pdbx_seq_one_letter_code
_entity_poly.pdbx_strand_id
1 'polypeptide(L)' 'MTARRFNRGDRVSWNSEAGRVSGRITRVVTSEIQFKGYTVHASKDEPQYEITSDTTDHIAMHKGSTLRMLSR' A
#
# COMPACT_ATOMS: atom_id res chain seq x y z
N MET A 1 11.09 12.95 -10.23
CA MET A 1 11.49 11.71 -9.56
C MET A 1 10.31 10.76 -9.47
N THR A 2 10.52 9.52 -9.81
CA THR A 2 9.44 8.54 -9.78
C THR A 2 9.11 8.13 -8.35
N ALA A 3 7.85 7.79 -8.09
CA ALA A 3 7.45 7.27 -6.81
C ALA A 3 8.14 5.93 -6.55
N ARG A 4 8.36 5.62 -5.27
CA ARG A 4 8.94 4.34 -4.88
C ARG A 4 7.98 3.22 -5.27
N ARG A 5 8.54 2.13 -5.81
CA ARG A 5 7.75 1.02 -6.28
C ARG A 5 7.99 -0.22 -5.45
N PHE A 6 6.90 -0.96 -5.24
CA PHE A 6 6.91 -2.21 -4.51
C PHE A 6 6.19 -3.27 -5.33
N ASN A 7 6.35 -4.53 -4.96
CA ASN A 7 5.74 -5.65 -5.66
C ASN A 7 4.82 -6.42 -4.73
N ARG A 8 3.90 -7.17 -5.31
CA ARG A 8 3.10 -8.11 -4.54
C ARG A 8 4.01 -9.03 -3.76
N GLY A 9 3.68 -9.25 -2.50
CA GLY A 9 4.47 -10.09 -1.62
C GLY A 9 5.50 -9.35 -0.80
N ASP A 10 5.83 -8.11 -1.14
CA ASP A 10 6.77 -7.32 -0.36
C ASP A 10 6.17 -6.99 1.00
N ARG A 11 7.01 -7.02 2.03
CA ARG A 11 6.61 -6.56 3.36
C ARG A 11 7.03 -5.11 3.52
N VAL A 12 6.09 -4.31 3.99
CA VAL A 12 6.29 -2.86 4.11
C VAL A 12 5.75 -2.39 5.45
N SER A 13 6.14 -1.17 5.84
CA SER A 13 5.58 -0.53 7.02
C SER A 13 5.17 0.89 6.68
N TRP A 14 4.29 1.43 7.50
CA TRP A 14 3.83 2.81 7.40
C TRP A 14 3.40 3.30 8.77
N ASN A 15 3.27 4.62 8.91
CA ASN A 15 2.80 5.22 10.13
C ASN A 15 1.30 5.41 10.08
N SER A 16 0.62 5.03 11.15
CA SER A 16 -0.81 5.26 11.31
C SER A 16 -1.03 6.03 12.60
N GLU A 17 -2.27 6.39 12.88
CA GLU A 17 -2.61 7.07 14.12
C GLU A 17 -2.24 6.24 15.35
N ALA A 18 -2.27 4.93 15.21
CA ALA A 18 -1.94 4.00 16.30
C ALA A 18 -0.44 3.71 16.40
N GLY A 19 0.39 4.33 15.55
CA GLY A 19 1.81 4.09 15.51
C GLY A 19 2.24 3.37 14.24
N ARG A 20 3.42 2.75 14.27
CA ARG A 20 3.93 2.06 13.10
C ARG A 20 3.23 0.73 12.90
N VAL A 21 2.79 0.50 11.68
CA VAL A 21 2.10 -0.73 11.26
C VAL A 21 2.87 -1.37 10.13
N SER A 22 2.86 -2.68 10.05
CA SER A 22 3.47 -3.39 8.94
C SER A 22 2.48 -4.36 8.32
N GLY A 23 2.76 -4.75 7.09
CA GLY A 23 1.92 -5.67 6.36
C GLY A 23 2.57 -6.11 5.07
N ARG A 24 1.83 -6.91 4.30
CA ARG A 24 2.29 -7.46 3.04
C ARG A 24 1.43 -6.95 1.90
N ILE A 25 2.08 -6.55 0.82
CA ILE A 25 1.38 -6.06 -0.36
C ILE A 25 0.66 -7.22 -1.05
N THR A 26 -0.63 -7.06 -1.24
CA THR A 26 -1.48 -8.07 -1.88
C THR A 26 -1.87 -7.68 -3.30
N ARG A 27 -1.79 -6.39 -3.64
CA ARG A 27 -2.14 -5.94 -4.99
C ARG A 27 -1.47 -4.60 -5.27
N VAL A 28 -0.98 -4.45 -6.50
CA VAL A 28 -0.47 -3.17 -7.01
C VAL A 28 -1.57 -2.56 -7.87
N VAL A 29 -2.01 -1.36 -7.52
CA VAL A 29 -3.10 -0.67 -8.20
C VAL A 29 -2.50 0.45 -9.03
N THR A 30 -2.72 0.39 -10.34
CA THR A 30 -2.16 1.36 -11.28
C THR A 30 -3.22 2.10 -12.07
N SER A 31 -4.48 1.98 -11.68
CA SER A 31 -5.58 2.68 -12.31
C SER A 31 -6.62 3.03 -11.26
N GLU A 32 -7.57 3.87 -11.64
CA GLU A 32 -8.64 4.27 -10.73
C GLU A 32 -9.55 3.09 -10.44
N ILE A 33 -9.78 2.80 -9.15
CA ILE A 33 -10.66 1.70 -8.73
C ILE A 33 -11.54 2.15 -7.56
N GLN A 34 -12.58 1.38 -7.29
CA GLN A 34 -13.38 1.53 -6.09
C GLN A 34 -12.83 0.63 -5.00
N PHE A 35 -12.69 1.17 -3.80
CA PHE A 35 -12.17 0.42 -2.66
C PHE A 35 -12.91 0.87 -1.40
N LYS A 36 -13.63 -0.06 -0.77
CA LYS A 36 -14.36 0.17 0.49
C LYS A 36 -15.23 1.43 0.43
N GLY A 37 -15.93 1.62 -0.68
CA GLY A 37 -16.88 2.71 -0.81
C GLY A 37 -16.29 4.05 -1.24
N TYR A 38 -15.00 4.12 -1.54
CA TYR A 38 -14.41 5.33 -2.08
C TYR A 38 -13.56 5.03 -3.31
N THR A 39 -13.24 6.08 -4.05
CA THR A 39 -12.46 5.95 -5.27
C THR A 39 -10.98 6.12 -4.96
N VAL A 40 -10.17 5.15 -5.36
CA VAL A 40 -8.72 5.21 -5.26
C VAL A 40 -8.18 5.76 -6.58
N HIS A 41 -7.47 6.88 -6.50
CA HIS A 41 -6.87 7.50 -7.68
C HIS A 41 -5.42 7.07 -7.80
N ALA A 42 -5.17 6.09 -8.64
CA ALA A 42 -3.83 5.59 -8.89
C ALA A 42 -3.54 5.60 -10.38
N SER A 43 -2.27 5.59 -10.74
CA SER A 43 -1.82 5.55 -12.12
C SER A 43 -0.53 4.74 -12.20
N LYS A 44 -0.04 4.51 -13.42
CA LYS A 44 1.24 3.82 -13.59
C LYS A 44 2.39 4.63 -13.02
N ASP A 45 2.29 5.95 -13.04
CA ASP A 45 3.32 6.83 -12.49
C ASP A 45 3.22 6.95 -10.97
N GLU A 46 2.01 6.82 -10.44
CA GLU A 46 1.78 6.91 -8.99
C GLU A 46 0.89 5.76 -8.56
N PRO A 47 1.43 4.54 -8.50
CA PRO A 47 0.64 3.39 -8.07
C PRO A 47 0.30 3.48 -6.59
N GLN A 48 -0.79 2.84 -6.22
CA GLN A 48 -1.13 2.62 -4.83
C GLN A 48 -1.07 1.13 -4.55
N TYR A 49 -0.94 0.79 -3.29
CA TYR A 49 -0.70 -0.59 -2.88
C TYR A 49 -1.74 -1.02 -1.88
N GLU A 50 -2.37 -2.15 -2.15
CA GLU A 50 -3.28 -2.79 -1.22
C GLU A 50 -2.45 -3.67 -0.31
N ILE A 51 -2.60 -3.49 1.00
CA ILE A 51 -1.74 -4.13 1.98
C ILE A 51 -2.60 -4.78 3.06
N THR A 52 -2.28 -6.03 3.38
CA THR A 52 -2.92 -6.71 4.50
C THR A 52 -2.01 -6.57 5.72
N SER A 53 -2.56 -6.05 6.81
CA SER A 53 -1.80 -5.87 8.04
C SER A 53 -1.32 -7.22 8.59
N ASP A 54 -0.11 -7.24 9.19
CA ASP A 54 0.45 -8.45 9.79
C ASP A 54 -0.31 -8.88 11.05
N THR A 55 -0.89 -7.93 11.76
CA THR A 55 -1.47 -8.20 13.08
C THR A 55 -2.98 -8.29 13.08
N THR A 56 -3.63 -7.87 12.00
CA THR A 56 -5.09 -7.88 11.90
C THR A 56 -5.48 -8.26 10.47
N ASP A 57 -6.77 -8.43 10.23
CA ASP A 57 -7.29 -8.68 8.90
C ASP A 57 -7.58 -7.39 8.14
N HIS A 58 -7.16 -6.26 8.68
CA HIS A 58 -7.40 -4.98 8.03
C HIS A 58 -6.62 -4.85 6.73
N ILE A 59 -7.28 -4.31 5.73
CA ILE A 59 -6.69 -4.05 4.44
C ILE A 59 -6.59 -2.54 4.27
N ALA A 60 -5.40 -2.06 3.92
CA ALA A 60 -5.13 -0.65 3.73
C ALA A 60 -4.73 -0.38 2.29
N MET A 61 -4.90 0.86 1.86
CA MET A 61 -4.48 1.31 0.53
C MET A 61 -3.61 2.55 0.71
N HIS A 62 -2.35 2.46 0.29
CA HIS A 62 -1.40 3.54 0.48
C HIS A 62 -0.58 3.80 -0.77
N LYS A 63 -0.15 5.04 -0.94
CA LYS A 63 0.81 5.41 -1.98
C LYS A 63 2.20 4.92 -1.59
N GLY A 64 3.03 4.64 -2.58
CA GLY A 64 4.39 4.16 -2.33
C GLY A 64 5.22 5.12 -1.49
N SER A 65 4.98 6.42 -1.61
CA SER A 65 5.75 7.42 -0.87
C SER A 65 5.55 7.34 0.64
N THR A 66 4.48 6.70 1.11
CA THR A 66 4.21 6.56 2.54
C THR A 66 4.71 5.23 3.11
N LEU A 67 5.25 4.37 2.27
CA LEU A 67 5.64 3.01 2.65
C LEU A 67 7.16 2.89 2.77
N ARG A 68 7.59 2.01 3.66
CA ARG A 68 9.00 1.62 3.79
C ARG A 68 9.12 0.13 3.55
N MET A 69 10.13 -0.27 2.78
CA MET A 69 10.39 -1.68 2.50
C MET A 69 10.97 -2.34 3.75
N LEU A 70 10.39 -3.45 4.16
CA LEU A 70 10.93 -4.27 5.24
C LEU A 70 11.65 -5.49 4.68
N SER A 71 11.01 -6.20 3.75
CA SER A 71 11.63 -7.38 3.12
C SER A 71 10.83 -7.76 1.88
N ARG A 72 11.41 -8.64 1.12
CA ARG A 72 10.79 -9.16 -0.10
C ARG A 72 10.41 -10.62 0.05
#